data_3cb71d87919e699859d1380385ca44ca
#
_entry.id   3cb71d87919e699859d1380385ca44ca
#
_cell.length_a   1.000
_cell.length_b   1.000
_cell.length_c   1.000
_cell.angle_alpha   90.00
_cell.angle_beta   90.00
_cell.angle_gamma   90.00
#
_symmetry.space_group_name_H-M   'P 1'
#
loop_
_entity.id
_entity.type
_entity.pdbx_description
1 polymer ?
#
loop_
_entity_poly.entity_id
_entity_poly.type
_entity_poly.pdbx_seq_one_letter_code
_entity_poly.pdbx_strand_id
1 'polypeptide(L)'
;MVTKQKLSVREYLAMPEEPPYSEYVFGEVVQKVAPQKKHVSLVDEFSHFLGGYRRRVGGFSGAEQRVKFETERGLEFRLPDYAYWAPAKPQGPDETLLPPTLAIEVRSPGESPESQRAKCRYYRRYGVDVAWLIDPESRTAEVFEGQVDGVLLGAEASLQSPLLPGFELSLTDLFSALD
;
A
#
# COMPACT_ATOMS: atom_id res chain seq x y z
N MET A 1 -0.84 8.92 -21.73
CA MET A 1 -2.28 9.18 -21.58
C MET A 1 -2.88 7.93 -20.94
N VAL A 2 -3.32 7.97 -19.68
CA VAL A 2 -3.97 6.81 -19.05
C VAL A 2 -5.37 6.69 -19.65
N THR A 3 -5.65 5.58 -20.32
CA THR A 3 -6.98 5.33 -20.89
C THR A 3 -7.93 5.00 -19.73
N LYS A 4 -8.84 5.90 -19.43
CA LYS A 4 -9.89 5.67 -18.43
C LYS A 4 -11.07 5.00 -19.11
N GLN A 5 -11.33 3.76 -18.76
CA GLN A 5 -12.49 3.01 -19.24
C GLN A 5 -13.52 2.90 -18.12
N LYS A 6 -14.78 3.22 -18.41
CA LYS A 6 -15.88 3.01 -17.45
C LYS A 6 -16.38 1.59 -17.60
N LEU A 7 -16.27 0.82 -16.52
CA LEU A 7 -16.76 -0.55 -16.40
C LEU A 7 -17.61 -0.70 -15.15
N SER A 8 -18.51 -1.67 -15.15
CA SER A 8 -19.13 -2.14 -13.91
C SER A 8 -18.12 -2.91 -13.06
N VAL A 9 -18.38 -3.06 -11.76
CA VAL A 9 -17.57 -3.90 -10.86
C VAL A 9 -17.44 -5.33 -11.42
N ARG A 10 -18.53 -5.90 -11.94
CA ARG A 10 -18.53 -7.25 -12.50
C ARG A 10 -17.58 -7.37 -13.72
N GLU A 11 -17.60 -6.40 -14.60
CA GLU A 11 -16.72 -6.38 -15.77
C GLU A 11 -15.26 -6.21 -15.35
N TYR A 12 -14.99 -5.31 -14.38
CA TYR A 12 -13.64 -5.15 -13.84
C TYR A 12 -13.10 -6.44 -13.22
N LEU A 13 -13.88 -7.12 -12.37
CA LEU A 13 -13.46 -8.37 -11.73
C LEU A 13 -13.32 -9.54 -12.72
N ALA A 14 -13.91 -9.45 -13.91
CA ALA A 14 -13.75 -10.43 -14.98
C ALA A 14 -12.58 -10.13 -15.93
N MET A 15 -11.86 -9.02 -15.72
CA MET A 15 -10.67 -8.70 -16.52
C MET A 15 -9.52 -9.67 -16.22
N PRO A 16 -8.65 -9.95 -17.21
CA PRO A 16 -7.42 -10.69 -16.96
C PRO A 16 -6.55 -10.00 -15.89
N GLU A 17 -5.99 -10.78 -15.00
CA GLU A 17 -5.05 -10.31 -13.96
C GLU A 17 -3.62 -10.41 -14.49
N GLU A 18 -3.23 -9.45 -15.33
CA GLU A 18 -1.90 -9.38 -15.93
C GLU A 18 -1.23 -8.03 -15.62
N PRO A 19 0.07 -8.02 -15.31
CA PRO A 19 0.80 -6.78 -15.13
C PRO A 19 0.86 -5.93 -16.41
N PRO A 20 0.82 -4.58 -16.31
CA PRO A 20 0.60 -3.82 -15.09
C PRO A 20 -0.85 -3.91 -14.62
N TYR A 21 -1.03 -4.25 -13.34
CA TYR A 21 -2.35 -4.41 -12.75
C TYR A 21 -3.17 -3.11 -12.77
N SER A 22 -4.48 -3.26 -12.60
CA SER A 22 -5.41 -2.12 -12.65
C SER A 22 -6.19 -1.96 -11.35
N GLU A 23 -6.35 -0.72 -10.93
CA GLU A 23 -7.27 -0.32 -9.86
C GLU A 23 -8.65 0.02 -10.45
N TYR A 24 -9.70 -0.11 -9.63
CA TYR A 24 -11.05 0.35 -9.97
C TYR A 24 -11.42 1.50 -9.06
N VAL A 25 -11.53 2.70 -9.62
CA VAL A 25 -11.61 3.96 -8.90
C VAL A 25 -12.79 4.77 -9.42
N PHE A 26 -13.82 4.98 -8.60
CA PHE A 26 -15.02 5.74 -8.98
C PHE A 26 -15.67 5.30 -10.29
N GLY A 27 -15.71 4.00 -10.55
CA GLY A 27 -16.27 3.44 -11.78
C GLY A 27 -15.32 3.44 -12.98
N GLU A 28 -14.07 3.88 -12.80
CA GLU A 28 -13.06 3.90 -13.86
C GLU A 28 -11.97 2.87 -13.57
N VAL A 29 -11.49 2.19 -14.60
CA VAL A 29 -10.31 1.33 -14.54
C VAL A 29 -9.07 2.18 -14.77
N VAL A 30 -8.16 2.16 -13.80
CA VAL A 30 -6.91 2.91 -13.82
C VAL A 30 -5.76 1.92 -13.77
N GLN A 31 -5.02 1.80 -14.86
CA GLN A 31 -3.85 0.93 -14.92
C GLN A 31 -2.69 1.53 -14.14
N LYS A 32 -2.04 0.71 -13.30
CA LYS A 32 -0.81 1.12 -12.62
C LYS A 32 0.32 1.31 -13.63
N VAL A 33 1.19 2.26 -13.36
CA VAL A 33 2.42 2.46 -14.16
C VAL A 33 3.41 1.37 -13.80
N ALA A 34 4.16 0.86 -14.79
CA ALA A 34 5.22 -0.11 -14.54
C ALA A 34 6.24 0.46 -13.54
N PRO A 35 6.58 -0.29 -12.47
CA PRO A 35 7.43 0.21 -11.40
C PRO A 35 8.88 0.40 -11.89
N GLN A 36 9.55 1.42 -11.37
CA GLN A 36 10.98 1.65 -11.62
C GLN A 36 11.85 0.87 -10.60
N LYS A 37 13.16 0.75 -10.90
CA LYS A 37 14.12 -0.02 -10.09
C LYS A 37 14.05 0.33 -8.59
N LYS A 38 14.11 1.63 -8.23
CA LYS A 38 14.05 2.06 -6.83
C LYS A 38 12.76 1.60 -6.12
N HIS A 39 11.63 1.71 -6.81
CA HIS A 39 10.33 1.25 -6.29
C HIS A 39 10.36 -0.26 -6.03
N VAL A 40 10.81 -1.05 -7.01
CA VAL A 40 10.91 -2.51 -6.87
C VAL A 40 11.82 -2.89 -5.70
N SER A 41 13.02 -2.29 -5.59
CA SER A 41 13.94 -2.58 -4.48
C SER A 41 13.31 -2.34 -3.11
N LEU A 42 12.58 -1.24 -2.92
CA LEU A 42 11.91 -0.95 -1.64
C LEU A 42 10.75 -1.90 -1.35
N VAL A 43 9.97 -2.28 -2.36
CA VAL A 43 8.89 -3.28 -2.20
C VAL A 43 9.47 -4.64 -1.81
N ASP A 44 10.61 -5.03 -2.38
CA ASP A 44 11.32 -6.27 -2.03
C ASP A 44 11.82 -6.23 -0.57
N GLU A 45 12.34 -5.08 -0.11
CA GLU A 45 12.73 -4.91 1.31
C GLU A 45 11.52 -5.05 2.24
N PHE A 46 10.38 -4.43 1.92
CA PHE A 46 9.15 -4.65 2.69
C PHE A 46 8.71 -6.11 2.68
N SER A 47 8.83 -6.79 1.56
CA SER A 47 8.55 -8.22 1.45
C SER A 47 9.47 -9.05 2.36
N HIS A 48 10.75 -8.70 2.45
CA HIS A 48 11.73 -9.33 3.32
C HIS A 48 11.39 -9.11 4.80
N PHE A 49 11.29 -7.86 5.24
CA PHE A 49 11.11 -7.52 6.65
C PHE A 49 9.72 -7.90 7.18
N LEU A 50 8.64 -7.55 6.48
CA LEU A 50 7.28 -7.92 6.88
C LEU A 50 7.00 -9.41 6.67
N GLY A 51 7.61 -10.03 5.67
CA GLY A 51 7.58 -11.49 5.51
C GLY A 51 8.25 -12.22 6.67
N GLY A 52 9.39 -11.72 7.15
CA GLY A 52 10.07 -12.20 8.36
C GLY A 52 9.21 -12.00 9.62
N TYR A 53 8.63 -10.82 9.78
CA TYR A 53 7.71 -10.52 10.87
C TYR A 53 6.50 -11.44 10.87
N ARG A 54 5.82 -11.57 9.73
CA ARG A 54 4.66 -12.47 9.56
C ARG A 54 4.97 -13.92 9.96
N ARG A 55 6.15 -14.44 9.62
CA ARG A 55 6.54 -15.81 10.00
C ARG A 55 6.61 -16.01 11.52
N ARG A 56 6.87 -14.94 12.28
CA ARG A 56 6.93 -15.01 13.76
C ARG A 56 5.58 -14.81 14.43
N VAL A 57 4.76 -13.88 13.91
CA VAL A 57 3.52 -13.46 14.59
C VAL A 57 2.24 -13.93 13.90
N GLY A 58 2.34 -14.44 12.68
CA GLY A 58 1.20 -14.83 11.85
C GLY A 58 0.66 -13.69 10.98
N GLY A 59 -0.53 -13.90 10.43
CA GLY A 59 -1.17 -12.98 9.50
C GLY A 59 -0.83 -13.25 8.04
N PHE A 60 -1.14 -12.31 7.16
CA PHE A 60 -0.88 -12.36 5.74
C PHE A 60 -0.18 -11.08 5.26
N SER A 61 0.66 -11.18 4.26
CA SER A 61 1.26 -10.00 3.61
C SER A 61 1.58 -10.28 2.16
N GLY A 62 1.51 -9.25 1.33
CA GLY A 62 1.84 -9.36 -0.09
C GLY A 62 1.90 -8.01 -0.80
N ALA A 63 2.63 -7.98 -1.93
CA ALA A 63 2.66 -6.86 -2.85
C ALA A 63 1.43 -6.88 -3.75
N GLU A 64 0.96 -5.70 -4.15
CA GLU A 64 -0.08 -5.47 -5.16
C GLU A 64 -1.35 -6.32 -4.99
N GLN A 65 -1.73 -6.59 -3.73
CA GLN A 65 -2.95 -7.32 -3.44
C GLN A 65 -4.18 -6.46 -3.72
N ARG A 66 -5.19 -7.04 -4.40
CA ARG A 66 -6.45 -6.35 -4.67
C ARG A 66 -7.26 -6.21 -3.39
N VAL A 67 -7.41 -4.98 -2.92
CA VAL A 67 -8.16 -4.63 -1.71
C VAL A 67 -9.48 -3.97 -2.11
N LYS A 68 -10.57 -4.52 -1.58
CA LYS A 68 -11.93 -3.99 -1.73
C LYS A 68 -12.20 -2.90 -0.68
N PHE A 69 -12.64 -1.75 -1.14
CA PHE A 69 -13.09 -0.65 -0.30
C PHE A 69 -14.58 -0.35 -0.54
N GLU A 70 -15.34 -0.23 0.53
CA GLU A 70 -16.74 0.21 0.49
C GLU A 70 -16.78 1.70 0.81
N THR A 71 -17.13 2.50 -0.19
CA THR A 71 -17.15 3.96 -0.08
C THR A 71 -18.56 4.50 -0.24
N GLU A 72 -18.77 5.77 0.08
CA GLU A 72 -20.05 6.45 -0.14
C GLU A 72 -20.45 6.53 -1.64
N ARG A 73 -19.49 6.29 -2.54
CA ARG A 73 -19.68 6.31 -4.01
C ARG A 73 -19.79 4.92 -4.62
N GLY A 74 -19.74 3.86 -3.78
CA GLY A 74 -19.79 2.48 -4.19
C GLY A 74 -18.49 1.72 -3.92
N LEU A 75 -18.36 0.56 -4.55
CA LEU A 75 -17.18 -0.27 -4.40
C LEU A 75 -16.00 0.29 -5.21
N GLU A 76 -14.83 0.27 -4.59
CA GLU A 76 -13.55 0.53 -5.22
C GLU A 76 -12.57 -0.61 -4.92
N PHE A 77 -11.63 -0.81 -5.83
CA PHE A 77 -10.56 -1.79 -5.68
C PHE A 77 -9.22 -1.09 -5.91
N ARG A 78 -8.36 -1.13 -4.89
CA ARG A 78 -7.03 -0.55 -4.92
C ARG A 78 -5.98 -1.63 -4.70
N LEU A 79 -4.78 -1.37 -5.17
CA LEU A 79 -3.63 -2.26 -5.02
C LEU A 79 -2.50 -1.49 -4.33
N PRO A 80 -2.43 -1.49 -2.98
CA PRO A 80 -1.26 -0.97 -2.27
C PRO A 80 0.02 -1.65 -2.79
N ASP A 81 1.13 -0.92 -2.84
CA ASP A 81 2.39 -1.50 -3.30
C ASP A 81 2.84 -2.65 -2.41
N TYR A 82 2.58 -2.56 -1.10
CA TYR A 82 2.67 -3.68 -0.17
C TYR A 82 1.61 -3.56 0.94
N ALA A 83 1.15 -4.70 1.47
CA ALA A 83 0.17 -4.71 2.55
C ALA A 83 0.40 -5.85 3.53
N TYR A 84 -0.03 -5.65 4.79
CA TYR A 84 -0.01 -6.66 5.84
C TYR A 84 -1.34 -6.69 6.60
N TRP A 85 -1.86 -7.89 6.81
CA TRP A 85 -3.02 -8.20 7.64
C TRP A 85 -2.54 -8.90 8.90
N ALA A 86 -2.76 -8.30 10.07
CA ALA A 86 -2.49 -8.94 11.36
C ALA A 86 -3.41 -10.18 11.55
N PRO A 87 -3.03 -11.15 12.40
CA PRO A 87 -3.81 -12.39 12.57
C PRO A 87 -5.29 -12.19 12.91
N ALA A 88 -5.61 -11.13 13.66
CA ALA A 88 -6.99 -10.80 14.05
C ALA A 88 -7.75 -9.95 13.01
N LYS A 89 -7.05 -9.45 11.97
CA LYS A 89 -7.67 -8.61 10.94
C LYS A 89 -8.38 -9.49 9.90
N PRO A 90 -9.70 -9.29 9.65
CA PRO A 90 -10.40 -10.03 8.61
C PRO A 90 -9.75 -9.80 7.25
N GLN A 91 -9.49 -10.89 6.51
CA GLN A 91 -8.82 -10.81 5.20
C GLN A 91 -9.80 -10.79 4.03
N GLY A 92 -10.96 -11.46 4.17
CA GLY A 92 -11.92 -11.63 3.08
C GLY A 92 -11.53 -12.79 2.14
N PRO A 93 -12.19 -12.92 0.98
CA PRO A 93 -11.87 -13.93 -0.02
C PRO A 93 -10.60 -13.59 -0.79
N ASP A 94 -9.93 -14.62 -1.35
CA ASP A 94 -8.62 -14.48 -2.00
C ASP A 94 -8.62 -13.50 -3.20
N GLU A 95 -9.73 -13.41 -3.93
CA GLU A 95 -9.80 -12.54 -5.12
C GLU A 95 -9.98 -11.05 -4.78
N THR A 96 -10.50 -10.75 -3.57
CA THR A 96 -10.76 -9.36 -3.15
C THR A 96 -10.63 -9.23 -1.65
N LEU A 97 -9.44 -8.88 -1.20
CA LEU A 97 -9.16 -8.75 0.23
C LEU A 97 -9.86 -7.54 0.85
N LEU A 98 -10.19 -7.65 2.14
CA LEU A 98 -10.67 -6.52 2.94
C LEU A 98 -9.52 -5.58 3.32
N PRO A 99 -9.79 -4.33 3.76
CA PRO A 99 -8.73 -3.39 4.12
C PRO A 99 -7.71 -3.97 5.12
N PRO A 100 -6.41 -3.83 4.86
CA PRO A 100 -5.34 -4.41 5.70
C PRO A 100 -5.14 -3.65 7.02
N THR A 101 -4.32 -4.23 7.90
CA THR A 101 -3.77 -3.52 9.07
C THR A 101 -2.81 -2.43 8.60
N LEU A 102 -1.91 -2.76 7.68
CA LEU A 102 -0.94 -1.81 7.13
C LEU A 102 -1.00 -1.82 5.59
N ALA A 103 -1.10 -0.64 5.00
CA ALA A 103 -0.89 -0.39 3.58
C ALA A 103 0.35 0.48 3.37
N ILE A 104 1.17 0.15 2.38
CA ILE A 104 2.40 0.88 2.04
C ILE A 104 2.31 1.32 0.59
N GLU A 105 2.62 2.60 0.36
CA GLU A 105 2.82 3.19 -0.96
C GLU A 105 4.26 3.69 -1.09
N VAL A 106 4.88 3.38 -2.20
CA VAL A 106 6.21 3.87 -2.56
C VAL A 106 6.06 4.85 -3.71
N ARG A 107 6.38 6.10 -3.47
CA ARG A 107 6.22 7.16 -4.47
C ARG A 107 7.04 6.89 -5.72
N SER A 108 6.39 6.94 -6.86
CA SER A 108 7.04 6.83 -8.17
C SER A 108 7.35 8.21 -8.76
N PRO A 109 8.39 8.35 -9.60
CA PRO A 109 8.66 9.58 -10.31
C PRO A 109 7.44 10.05 -11.13
N GLY A 110 7.13 11.34 -11.05
CA GLY A 110 5.98 11.93 -11.73
C GLY A 110 4.69 11.94 -10.90
N GLU A 111 4.63 11.25 -9.79
CA GLU A 111 3.53 11.34 -8.84
C GLU A 111 3.75 12.52 -7.88
N SER A 112 2.71 13.33 -7.67
CA SER A 112 2.82 14.43 -6.72
C SER A 112 2.77 13.90 -5.28
N PRO A 113 3.57 14.46 -4.35
CA PRO A 113 3.49 14.08 -2.94
C PRO A 113 2.06 14.19 -2.38
N GLU A 114 1.31 15.21 -2.78
CA GLU A 114 -0.04 15.42 -2.29
C GLU A 114 -1.03 14.37 -2.79
N SER A 115 -0.89 13.88 -4.04
CA SER A 115 -1.74 12.79 -4.54
C SER A 115 -1.49 11.49 -3.76
N GLN A 116 -0.25 11.23 -3.36
CA GLN A 116 0.10 10.05 -2.57
C GLN A 116 -0.37 10.17 -1.11
N ARG A 117 -0.25 11.36 -0.51
CA ARG A 117 -0.86 11.64 0.81
C ARG A 117 -2.38 11.45 0.78
N ALA A 118 -3.04 11.96 -0.27
CA ALA A 118 -4.48 11.76 -0.46
C ALA A 118 -4.85 10.27 -0.57
N LYS A 119 -4.02 9.45 -1.20
CA LYS A 119 -4.19 7.98 -1.27
C LYS A 119 -4.05 7.33 0.11
N CYS A 120 -3.06 7.73 0.91
CA CYS A 120 -2.90 7.24 2.29
C CYS A 120 -4.08 7.64 3.19
N ARG A 121 -4.54 8.89 3.09
CA ARG A 121 -5.75 9.35 3.82
C ARG A 121 -7.00 8.59 3.39
N TYR A 122 -7.14 8.30 2.10
CA TYR A 122 -8.21 7.44 1.58
C TYR A 122 -8.18 6.05 2.23
N TYR A 123 -7.02 5.40 2.29
CA TYR A 123 -6.88 4.11 2.95
C TYR A 123 -7.32 4.17 4.41
N ARG A 124 -6.83 5.17 5.14
CA ARG A 124 -7.21 5.38 6.55
C ARG A 124 -8.70 5.60 6.74
N ARG A 125 -9.32 6.36 5.85
CA ARG A 125 -10.77 6.64 5.89
C ARG A 125 -11.60 5.38 5.69
N TYR A 126 -11.14 4.45 4.85
CA TYR A 126 -11.90 3.28 4.44
C TYR A 126 -11.40 1.97 5.04
N GLY A 127 -10.83 2.00 6.23
CA GLY A 127 -10.65 0.82 7.08
C GLY A 127 -9.25 0.23 7.15
N VAL A 128 -8.24 0.85 6.52
CA VAL A 128 -6.83 0.53 6.78
C VAL A 128 -6.42 1.14 8.12
N ASP A 129 -5.77 0.39 9.00
CA ASP A 129 -5.44 0.86 10.34
C ASP A 129 -4.17 1.72 10.38
N VAL A 130 -3.22 1.48 9.49
CA VAL A 130 -1.97 2.23 9.33
C VAL A 130 -1.65 2.37 7.85
N ALA A 131 -1.23 3.54 7.39
CA ALA A 131 -0.66 3.70 6.07
C ALA A 131 0.72 4.36 6.15
N TRP A 132 1.67 3.85 5.38
CA TRP A 132 3.01 4.41 5.23
C TRP A 132 3.22 4.88 3.79
N LEU A 133 3.68 6.10 3.63
CA LEU A 133 4.12 6.67 2.36
C LEU A 133 5.64 6.79 2.36
N ILE A 134 6.29 6.12 1.43
CA ILE A 134 7.75 6.08 1.31
C ILE A 134 8.18 6.92 0.13
N ASP A 135 9.10 7.83 0.35
CA ASP A 135 9.69 8.65 -0.72
C ASP A 135 11.16 8.24 -0.96
N PRO A 136 11.46 7.52 -2.05
CA PRO A 136 12.82 7.08 -2.36
C PRO A 136 13.77 8.22 -2.73
N GLU A 137 13.27 9.38 -3.19
CA GLU A 137 14.11 10.50 -3.60
C GLU A 137 14.61 11.31 -2.41
N SER A 138 13.72 11.59 -1.45
CA SER A 138 14.09 12.31 -0.22
C SER A 138 14.57 11.39 0.90
N ARG A 139 14.47 10.07 0.72
CA ARG A 139 14.75 9.04 1.74
C ARG A 139 14.00 9.31 3.05
N THR A 140 12.70 9.54 2.91
CA THR A 140 11.79 9.83 4.02
C THR A 140 10.58 8.90 4.00
N ALA A 141 9.89 8.82 5.12
CA ALA A 141 8.59 8.16 5.22
C ALA A 141 7.58 9.08 5.90
N GLU A 142 6.32 8.97 5.52
CA GLU A 142 5.22 9.60 6.25
C GLU A 142 4.31 8.51 6.83
N VAL A 143 3.96 8.65 8.11
CA VAL A 143 3.12 7.70 8.85
C VAL A 143 1.74 8.30 9.07
N PHE A 144 0.70 7.55 8.69
CA PHE A 144 -0.71 7.89 8.89
C PHE A 144 -1.32 6.85 9.83
N GLU A 145 -1.50 7.20 11.10
CA GLU A 145 -1.98 6.29 12.14
C GLU A 145 -2.76 7.04 13.24
N GLY A 146 -3.81 6.43 13.78
CA GLY A 146 -4.63 7.05 14.83
C GLY A 146 -5.25 8.37 14.38
N GLN A 147 -5.01 9.43 15.14
CA GLN A 147 -5.42 10.81 14.83
C GLN A 147 -4.37 11.57 14.01
N VAL A 148 -3.28 10.91 13.66
CA VAL A 148 -2.13 11.55 13.01
C VAL A 148 -2.29 11.49 11.50
N ASP A 149 -2.17 12.63 10.84
CA ASP A 149 -2.27 12.78 9.40
C ASP A 149 -0.89 13.10 8.80
N GLY A 150 -0.08 12.05 8.62
CA GLY A 150 1.22 12.18 7.97
C GLY A 150 2.33 12.76 8.85
N VAL A 151 2.84 12.00 9.81
CA VAL A 151 4.11 12.36 10.49
C VAL A 151 5.27 12.02 9.59
N LEU A 152 6.03 13.04 9.21
CA LEU A 152 7.24 12.89 8.42
C LEU A 152 8.39 12.35 9.29
N LEU A 153 8.98 11.26 8.85
CA LEU A 153 10.16 10.62 9.43
C LEU A 153 11.38 10.85 8.51
N GLY A 154 12.46 11.33 9.08
CA GLY A 154 13.75 11.44 8.39
C GLY A 154 14.52 10.12 8.38
N ALA A 155 15.63 10.08 7.62
CA ALA A 155 16.41 8.87 7.34
C ALA A 155 16.93 8.12 8.59
N GLU A 156 17.12 8.79 9.72
CA GLU A 156 17.61 8.20 10.98
C GLU A 156 16.48 7.59 11.85
N ALA A 157 15.21 7.72 11.42
CA ALA A 157 14.07 7.20 12.16
C ALA A 157 13.78 5.74 11.81
N SER A 158 12.90 5.12 12.58
CA SER A 158 12.38 3.76 12.31
C SER A 158 10.88 3.78 12.03
N LEU A 159 10.45 2.92 11.11
CA LEU A 159 9.04 2.56 10.92
C LEU A 159 8.63 1.56 12.00
N GLN A 160 7.64 1.93 12.78
CA GLN A 160 7.04 1.10 13.82
C GLN A 160 5.57 1.47 14.00
N SER A 161 4.80 0.59 14.64
CA SER A 161 3.40 0.84 14.97
C SER A 161 2.99 0.00 16.18
N PRO A 162 2.20 0.51 17.12
CA PRO A 162 1.58 -0.28 18.19
C PRO A 162 0.74 -1.46 17.66
N LEU A 163 0.24 -1.35 16.42
CA LEU A 163 -0.55 -2.41 15.77
C LEU A 163 0.31 -3.51 15.14
N LEU A 164 1.63 -3.30 15.09
CA LEU A 164 2.63 -4.29 14.70
C LEU A 164 3.63 -4.53 15.84
N PRO A 165 3.21 -5.12 16.96
CA PRO A 165 4.05 -5.22 18.16
C PRO A 165 5.34 -5.99 17.88
N GLY A 166 6.48 -5.36 18.19
CA GLY A 166 7.81 -5.93 17.95
C GLY A 166 8.29 -5.87 16.49
N PHE A 167 7.59 -5.13 15.63
CA PHE A 167 8.11 -4.72 14.32
C PHE A 167 8.79 -3.37 14.43
N GLU A 168 10.01 -3.31 13.95
CA GLU A 168 10.78 -2.08 13.76
C GLU A 168 11.65 -2.23 12.52
N LEU A 169 11.64 -1.20 11.68
CA LEU A 169 12.46 -1.12 10.47
C LEU A 169 13.11 0.26 10.39
N SER A 170 14.42 0.31 10.55
CA SER A 170 15.22 1.51 10.34
C SER A 170 15.09 2.02 8.90
N LEU A 171 14.84 3.31 8.72
CA LEU A 171 14.83 3.90 7.36
C LEU A 171 16.22 3.88 6.72
N THR A 172 17.30 3.90 7.52
CA THR A 172 18.66 3.70 7.02
C THR A 172 18.80 2.32 6.37
N ASP A 173 18.30 1.26 7.02
CA ASP A 173 18.36 -0.10 6.47
C ASP A 173 17.49 -0.23 5.22
N LEU A 174 16.26 0.29 5.28
CA LEU A 174 15.33 0.27 4.15
C LEU A 174 15.94 0.94 2.91
N PHE A 175 16.50 2.14 3.06
CA PHE A 175 17.04 2.90 1.94
C PHE A 175 18.42 2.46 1.50
N SER A 176 19.14 1.62 2.25
CA SER A 176 20.40 1.02 1.82
C SER A 176 20.25 0.17 0.55
N ALA A 177 19.04 -0.36 0.31
CA ALA A 177 18.72 -1.09 -0.93
C ALA A 177 18.76 -0.23 -2.21
N LEU A 178 18.88 1.09 -2.05
CA LEU A 178 18.96 2.04 -3.18
C LEU A 178 20.38 2.43 -3.56
N ASP A 179 21.41 2.01 -2.79
CA ASP A 179 22.82 2.39 -2.94
C ASP A 179 23.62 1.45 -3.91
#